data_932e5af6cb0124355d4f104c7aca1120
#
_entry.id   932e5af6cb0124355d4f104c7aca1120
#
_cell.length_a   1.000
_cell.length_b   1.000
_cell.length_c   1.000
_cell.angle_alpha   90.00
_cell.angle_beta   90.00
_cell.angle_gamma   90.00
#
_symmetry.space_group_name_H-M   'P 1'
#
loop_
_entity.id
_entity.type
_entity.pdbx_description
1 polymer ?
#
loop_
_entity_poly.entity_id
_entity_poly.type
_entity_poly.pdbx_seq_one_letter_code
_entity_poly.pdbx_strand_id
1 'polypeptide(L)'
;MWIENTIVLVTGGARGLGEHLSRAFAQEGARVVVNYHSSDERARALVSELGEDRALAAQADVTDAQQVRDMVSRAREHFGAPITVAVNNALVDFSFNGDARPTLEHLTAENLTQQFQGAVVGALNVMQAVTPGMAEAGEGRIINIGTNLFQNPVVPYHDYTAAKAALLALTRTAAKDLGPQGITVNMISGGLLRTTDASAATPDEVFDFIAAGTPLGRVTTPEEFADTALFFASDWSRGVTGQNLVVDGGLVMD
;
A
#
# COMPACT_ATOMS: atom_id res chain seq x y z
N MET A 1 0.37 -5.59 -19.43
CA MET A 1 1.39 -6.16 -18.48
C MET A 1 0.84 -7.42 -17.82
N TRP A 2 1.53 -8.54 -17.98
CA TRP A 2 1.21 -9.77 -17.25
C TRP A 2 2.02 -9.77 -15.96
N ILE A 3 1.40 -10.10 -14.84
CA ILE A 3 2.00 -10.00 -13.50
C ILE A 3 3.32 -10.79 -13.41
N GLU A 4 3.41 -11.96 -14.00
CA GLU A 4 4.60 -12.81 -14.07
C GLU A 4 5.85 -12.13 -14.68
N ASN A 5 5.65 -11.08 -15.48
CA ASN A 5 6.73 -10.33 -16.11
C ASN A 5 7.09 -9.03 -15.37
N THR A 6 6.50 -8.79 -14.18
CA THR A 6 6.69 -7.55 -13.44
C THR A 6 7.76 -7.67 -12.36
N ILE A 7 8.35 -6.52 -12.02
CA ILE A 7 9.06 -6.31 -10.77
C ILE A 7 8.19 -5.39 -9.93
N VAL A 8 7.77 -5.89 -8.77
CA VAL A 8 6.83 -5.22 -7.86
C VAL A 8 7.57 -4.75 -6.62
N LEU A 9 7.50 -3.46 -6.31
CA LEU A 9 7.92 -2.92 -5.02
C LEU A 9 6.72 -2.85 -4.08
N VAL A 10 6.80 -3.51 -2.93
CA VAL A 10 5.82 -3.39 -1.85
C VAL A 10 6.48 -2.68 -0.66
N THR A 11 6.09 -1.43 -0.39
CA THR A 11 6.62 -0.73 0.78
C THR A 11 5.97 -1.24 2.07
N GLY A 12 6.79 -1.45 3.12
CA GLY A 12 6.33 -2.15 4.32
C GLY A 12 5.90 -3.59 4.03
N GLY A 13 6.54 -4.26 3.05
CA GLY A 13 6.16 -5.55 2.49
C GLY A 13 6.45 -6.77 3.38
N ALA A 14 7.11 -6.59 4.53
CA ALA A 14 7.60 -7.68 5.37
C ALA A 14 6.62 -8.16 6.45
N ARG A 15 5.47 -7.51 6.63
CA ARG A 15 4.49 -7.84 7.67
C ARG A 15 3.08 -7.35 7.34
N GLY A 16 2.08 -7.90 8.05
CA GLY A 16 0.69 -7.47 7.96
C GLY A 16 0.17 -7.49 6.52
N LEU A 17 -0.60 -6.48 6.12
CA LEU A 17 -1.13 -6.38 4.74
C LEU A 17 0.00 -6.43 3.69
N GLY A 18 1.14 -5.79 3.96
CA GLY A 18 2.28 -5.77 3.03
C GLY A 18 2.84 -7.16 2.75
N GLU A 19 2.87 -8.05 3.74
CA GLU A 19 3.28 -9.45 3.56
C GLU A 19 2.30 -10.21 2.66
N HIS A 20 0.98 -10.07 2.88
CA HIS A 20 -0.04 -10.69 2.01
C HIS A 20 0.05 -10.18 0.57
N LEU A 21 0.27 -8.88 0.38
CA LEU A 21 0.54 -8.30 -0.95
C LEU A 21 1.79 -8.90 -1.58
N SER A 22 2.91 -8.97 -0.85
CA SER A 22 4.17 -9.55 -1.35
C SER A 22 4.00 -11.01 -1.77
N ARG A 23 3.28 -11.80 -0.97
CA ARG A 23 2.97 -13.21 -1.27
C ARG A 23 2.07 -13.34 -2.50
N ALA A 24 1.00 -12.56 -2.59
CA ALA A 24 0.06 -12.60 -3.71
C ALA A 24 0.78 -12.31 -5.04
N PHE A 25 1.59 -11.27 -5.10
CA PHE A 25 2.38 -10.96 -6.30
C PHE A 25 3.37 -12.07 -6.66
N ALA A 26 4.06 -12.63 -5.66
CA ALA A 26 5.01 -13.74 -5.90
C ALA A 26 4.31 -15.01 -6.38
N GLN A 27 3.13 -15.34 -5.87
CA GLN A 27 2.30 -16.47 -6.31
C GLN A 27 1.88 -16.34 -7.77
N GLU A 28 1.57 -15.11 -8.23
CA GLU A 28 1.26 -14.81 -9.63
C GLU A 28 2.51 -14.67 -10.52
N GLY A 29 3.69 -15.00 -10.00
CA GLY A 29 4.92 -15.09 -10.78
C GLY A 29 5.75 -13.81 -10.82
N ALA A 30 5.34 -12.72 -10.19
CA ALA A 30 6.14 -11.49 -10.12
C ALA A 30 7.45 -11.68 -9.35
N ARG A 31 8.44 -10.85 -9.67
CA ARG A 31 9.62 -10.63 -8.82
C ARG A 31 9.29 -9.50 -7.83
N VAL A 32 9.56 -9.73 -6.53
CA VAL A 32 9.07 -8.85 -5.48
C VAL A 32 10.22 -8.20 -4.70
N VAL A 33 10.21 -6.87 -4.63
CA VAL A 33 11.05 -6.08 -3.71
C VAL A 33 10.26 -5.89 -2.42
N VAL A 34 10.65 -6.60 -1.38
CA VAL A 34 10.07 -6.53 -0.04
C VAL A 34 10.77 -5.41 0.72
N ASN A 35 10.21 -4.19 0.68
CA ASN A 35 10.75 -3.09 1.47
C ASN A 35 10.37 -3.22 2.94
N TYR A 36 11.31 -2.86 3.80
CA TYR A 36 11.13 -2.75 5.23
C TYR A 36 11.96 -1.60 5.81
N HIS A 37 11.56 -1.06 6.96
CA HIS A 37 12.35 -0.09 7.71
C HIS A 37 13.13 -0.78 8.84
N SER A 38 12.42 -1.49 9.76
CA SER A 38 12.98 -2.11 10.96
C SER A 38 12.75 -3.62 11.07
N SER A 39 11.98 -4.24 10.18
CA SER A 39 11.58 -5.66 10.24
C SER A 39 12.53 -6.56 9.45
N ASP A 40 13.85 -6.48 9.68
CA ASP A 40 14.88 -7.20 8.91
C ASP A 40 14.68 -8.71 8.92
N GLU A 41 14.52 -9.30 10.11
CA GLU A 41 14.34 -10.76 10.26
C GLU A 41 13.13 -11.27 9.49
N ARG A 42 11.97 -10.59 9.60
CA ARG A 42 10.75 -10.96 8.86
C ARG A 42 10.93 -10.80 7.35
N ALA A 43 11.58 -9.73 6.90
CA ALA A 43 11.84 -9.50 5.49
C ALA A 43 12.72 -10.60 4.89
N ARG A 44 13.81 -10.98 5.58
CA ARG A 44 14.70 -12.07 5.13
C ARG A 44 14.00 -13.42 5.17
N ALA A 45 13.20 -13.72 6.19
CA ALA A 45 12.43 -14.95 6.26
C ALA A 45 11.44 -15.05 5.08
N LEU A 46 10.71 -13.98 4.79
CA LEU A 46 9.80 -13.93 3.66
C LEU A 46 10.52 -14.12 2.32
N VAL A 47 11.65 -13.44 2.11
CA VAL A 47 12.43 -13.58 0.87
C VAL A 47 12.99 -15.00 0.71
N SER A 48 13.49 -15.62 1.79
CA SER A 48 13.94 -17.01 1.77
C SER A 48 12.84 -18.00 1.39
N GLU A 49 11.60 -17.73 1.84
CA GLU A 49 10.43 -18.55 1.48
C GLU A 49 9.99 -18.35 0.02
N LEU A 50 10.01 -17.10 -0.46
CA LEU A 50 9.60 -16.76 -1.84
C LEU A 50 10.66 -17.15 -2.89
N GLY A 51 11.91 -17.36 -2.47
CA GLY A 51 13.07 -17.63 -3.31
C GLY A 51 13.89 -16.35 -3.59
N GLU A 52 15.20 -16.42 -3.32
CA GLU A 52 16.11 -15.26 -3.44
C GLU A 52 16.32 -14.79 -4.89
N ASP A 53 16.03 -15.64 -5.88
CA ASP A 53 16.01 -15.29 -7.29
C ASP A 53 14.74 -14.52 -7.69
N ARG A 54 13.70 -14.58 -6.89
CA ARG A 54 12.38 -13.98 -7.15
C ARG A 54 12.01 -12.87 -6.18
N ALA A 55 12.68 -12.76 -5.04
CA ALA A 55 12.39 -11.75 -4.04
C ALA A 55 13.67 -11.10 -3.50
N LEU A 56 13.61 -9.82 -3.20
CA LEU A 56 14.71 -9.02 -2.63
C LEU A 56 14.24 -8.31 -1.37
N ALA A 57 14.90 -8.55 -0.23
CA ALA A 57 14.72 -7.77 0.98
C ALA A 57 15.47 -6.43 0.85
N ALA A 58 14.76 -5.31 0.97
CA ALA A 58 15.31 -3.99 0.71
C ALA A 58 14.99 -3.01 1.85
N GLN A 59 15.99 -2.75 2.71
CA GLN A 59 15.84 -1.79 3.77
C GLN A 59 15.85 -0.36 3.22
N ALA A 60 14.82 0.41 3.56
CA ALA A 60 14.75 1.85 3.34
C ALA A 60 13.63 2.47 4.18
N ASP A 61 13.87 3.65 4.73
CA ASP A 61 12.82 4.53 5.24
C ASP A 61 12.20 5.26 4.05
N VAL A 62 10.90 5.06 3.83
CA VAL A 62 10.17 5.71 2.72
C VAL A 62 10.12 7.23 2.85
N THR A 63 10.31 7.77 4.04
CA THR A 63 10.36 9.23 4.28
C THR A 63 11.70 9.85 3.87
N ASP A 64 12.73 9.04 3.65
CA ASP A 64 14.04 9.46 3.16
C ASP A 64 14.16 9.20 1.64
N ALA A 65 14.09 10.27 0.87
CA ALA A 65 14.14 10.19 -0.60
C ALA A 65 15.44 9.57 -1.14
N GLN A 66 16.57 9.68 -0.42
CA GLN A 66 17.83 9.08 -0.88
C GLN A 66 17.82 7.57 -0.65
N GLN A 67 17.39 7.10 0.51
CA GLN A 67 17.27 5.66 0.79
C GLN A 67 16.30 4.99 -0.20
N VAL A 68 15.19 5.66 -0.56
CA VAL A 68 14.26 5.15 -1.57
C VAL A 68 14.91 5.03 -2.95
N ARG A 69 15.66 6.05 -3.40
CA ARG A 69 16.40 5.96 -4.67
C ARG A 69 17.43 4.82 -4.67
N ASP A 70 18.18 4.67 -3.59
CA ASP A 70 19.18 3.63 -3.45
C ASP A 70 18.53 2.22 -3.45
N MET A 71 17.37 2.08 -2.82
CA MET A 71 16.56 0.86 -2.85
C MET A 71 16.12 0.51 -4.28
N VAL A 72 15.59 1.47 -5.03
CA VAL A 72 15.14 1.27 -6.42
C VAL A 72 16.33 0.91 -7.33
N SER A 73 17.49 1.55 -7.14
CA SER A 73 18.73 1.22 -7.88
C SER A 73 19.18 -0.21 -7.62
N ARG A 74 19.25 -0.60 -6.33
CA ARG A 74 19.62 -1.98 -5.94
C ARG A 74 18.65 -3.02 -6.50
N ALA A 75 17.35 -2.72 -6.53
CA ALA A 75 16.35 -3.62 -7.10
C ALA A 75 16.57 -3.79 -8.61
N ARG A 76 16.86 -2.69 -9.33
CA ARG A 76 17.18 -2.74 -10.76
C ARG A 76 18.46 -3.53 -11.05
N GLU A 77 19.49 -3.36 -10.24
CA GLU A 77 20.75 -4.13 -10.36
C GLU A 77 20.52 -5.62 -10.12
N HIS A 78 19.75 -5.97 -9.08
CA HIS A 78 19.47 -7.36 -8.71
C HIS A 78 18.64 -8.09 -9.77
N PHE A 79 17.59 -7.47 -10.29
CA PHE A 79 16.68 -8.12 -11.25
C PHE A 79 17.00 -7.84 -12.72
N GLY A 80 17.93 -6.94 -13.01
CA GLY A 80 18.31 -6.56 -14.37
C GLY A 80 17.26 -5.78 -15.17
N ALA A 81 16.17 -5.30 -14.50
CA ALA A 81 15.09 -4.56 -15.13
C ALA A 81 14.45 -3.57 -14.13
N PRO A 82 13.73 -2.54 -14.61
CA PRO A 82 13.10 -1.57 -13.72
C PRO A 82 11.89 -2.15 -12.97
N ILE A 83 11.58 -1.54 -11.82
CA ILE A 83 10.30 -1.74 -11.12
C ILE A 83 9.18 -1.20 -12.01
N THR A 84 8.19 -2.03 -12.31
CA THR A 84 7.03 -1.66 -13.14
C THR A 84 5.73 -1.58 -12.35
N VAL A 85 5.71 -2.13 -11.13
CA VAL A 85 4.58 -1.99 -10.18
C VAL A 85 5.11 -1.48 -8.85
N ALA A 86 4.47 -0.46 -8.28
CA ALA A 86 4.79 0.03 -6.95
C ALA A 86 3.52 0.09 -6.08
N VAL A 87 3.57 -0.57 -4.91
CA VAL A 87 2.49 -0.55 -3.92
C VAL A 87 2.95 0.25 -2.71
N ASN A 88 2.39 1.44 -2.53
CA ASN A 88 2.63 2.32 -1.39
C ASN A 88 1.76 1.89 -0.21
N ASN A 89 2.27 0.92 0.55
CA ASN A 89 1.59 0.32 1.69
C ASN A 89 2.21 0.72 3.04
N ALA A 90 3.46 1.18 3.08
CA ALA A 90 4.13 1.54 4.32
C ALA A 90 3.30 2.47 5.20
N LEU A 91 3.19 2.13 6.48
CA LEU A 91 2.53 2.90 7.51
C LEU A 91 3.58 3.25 8.58
N VAL A 92 3.76 4.55 8.84
CA VAL A 92 4.79 5.07 9.74
C VAL A 92 4.14 5.47 11.06
N ASP A 93 4.68 4.94 12.17
CA ASP A 93 4.33 5.30 13.55
C ASP A 93 2.83 5.40 13.85
N PHE A 94 2.05 4.45 13.36
CA PHE A 94 0.62 4.40 13.58
C PHE A 94 0.18 3.08 14.23
N SER A 95 -0.66 3.17 15.25
CA SER A 95 -1.32 2.05 15.91
C SER A 95 -2.83 2.16 15.74
N PHE A 96 -3.47 1.06 15.33
CA PHE A 96 -4.93 0.95 15.24
C PHE A 96 -5.55 0.67 16.61
N ASN A 97 -5.32 1.58 17.55
CA ASN A 97 -5.91 1.56 18.88
C ASN A 97 -6.71 2.85 19.09
N GLY A 98 -8.03 2.80 18.85
CA GLY A 98 -8.92 3.95 18.96
C GLY A 98 -8.92 4.60 20.33
N ASP A 99 -8.81 3.81 21.41
CA ASP A 99 -8.84 4.30 22.80
C ASP A 99 -7.58 5.09 23.15
N ALA A 100 -6.46 4.83 22.50
CA ALA A 100 -5.19 5.53 22.72
C ALA A 100 -4.98 6.74 21.78
N ARG A 101 -5.92 7.02 20.87
CA ARG A 101 -5.79 8.13 19.90
C ARG A 101 -6.31 9.44 20.49
N PRO A 102 -5.65 10.58 20.18
CA PRO A 102 -6.12 11.86 20.65
C PRO A 102 -7.47 12.23 20.05
N THR A 103 -8.35 12.76 20.88
CA THR A 103 -9.57 13.43 20.39
C THR A 103 -9.20 14.72 19.64
N LEU A 104 -10.14 15.31 18.92
CA LEU A 104 -9.88 16.56 18.18
C LEU A 104 -9.33 17.68 19.07
N GLU A 105 -9.76 17.75 20.33
CA GLU A 105 -9.29 18.74 21.32
C GLU A 105 -7.80 18.60 21.65
N HIS A 106 -7.26 17.36 21.62
CA HIS A 106 -5.89 17.05 22.00
C HIS A 106 -4.98 16.75 20.79
N LEU A 107 -5.54 16.77 19.58
CA LEU A 107 -4.78 16.56 18.36
C LEU A 107 -3.81 17.72 18.12
N THR A 108 -2.54 17.40 17.89
CA THR A 108 -1.48 18.41 17.62
C THR A 108 -1.18 18.52 16.12
N ALA A 109 -0.62 19.66 15.72
CA ALA A 109 -0.10 19.83 14.36
C ALA A 109 1.02 18.81 14.02
N GLU A 110 1.79 18.39 15.04
CA GLU A 110 2.84 17.39 14.88
C GLU A 110 2.27 16.02 14.53
N ASN A 111 1.16 15.59 15.18
CA ASN A 111 0.48 14.34 14.81
C ASN A 111 0.07 14.35 13.33
N LEU A 112 -0.54 15.43 12.85
CA LEU A 112 -0.92 15.59 11.45
C LEU A 112 0.31 15.55 10.53
N THR A 113 1.37 16.28 10.87
CA THR A 113 2.59 16.36 10.06
C THR A 113 3.29 15.01 9.96
N GLN A 114 3.38 14.26 11.06
CA GLN A 114 4.01 12.93 11.10
C GLN A 114 3.25 11.94 10.20
N GLN A 115 1.92 11.88 10.28
CA GLN A 115 1.13 11.00 9.42
C GLN A 115 1.18 11.44 7.95
N PHE A 116 1.20 12.74 7.68
CA PHE A 116 1.38 13.27 6.33
C PHE A 116 2.76 12.89 5.76
N GLN A 117 3.82 13.00 6.57
CA GLN A 117 5.18 12.64 6.18
C GLN A 117 5.27 11.16 5.78
N GLY A 118 4.69 10.26 6.57
CA GLY A 118 4.68 8.83 6.27
C GLY A 118 3.83 8.47 5.04
N ALA A 119 2.57 8.87 5.05
CA ALA A 119 1.61 8.43 4.05
C ALA A 119 1.76 9.16 2.71
N VAL A 120 2.01 10.48 2.72
CA VAL A 120 2.01 11.31 1.49
C VAL A 120 3.42 11.50 0.95
N VAL A 121 4.35 11.98 1.80
CA VAL A 121 5.73 12.23 1.35
C VAL A 121 6.45 10.91 1.07
N GLY A 122 6.23 9.88 1.89
CA GLY A 122 6.75 8.54 1.62
C GLY A 122 6.29 7.98 0.27
N ALA A 123 5.00 8.06 -0.03
CA ALA A 123 4.48 7.64 -1.34
C ALA A 123 5.02 8.50 -2.48
N LEU A 124 5.16 9.82 -2.29
CA LEU A 124 5.77 10.72 -3.28
C LEU A 124 7.21 10.31 -3.61
N ASN A 125 8.04 10.03 -2.58
CA ASN A 125 9.43 9.60 -2.77
C ASN A 125 9.51 8.32 -3.61
N VAL A 126 8.63 7.35 -3.32
CA VAL A 126 8.56 6.10 -4.10
C VAL A 126 8.12 6.39 -5.54
N MET A 127 7.04 7.14 -5.75
CA MET A 127 6.57 7.51 -7.09
C MET A 127 7.67 8.17 -7.90
N GLN A 128 8.38 9.14 -7.34
CA GLN A 128 9.48 9.83 -8.02
C GLN A 128 10.65 8.90 -8.36
N ALA A 129 10.96 7.94 -7.50
CA ALA A 129 12.07 7.02 -7.72
C ALA A 129 11.77 5.95 -8.79
N VAL A 130 10.51 5.47 -8.88
CA VAL A 130 10.15 4.39 -9.83
C VAL A 130 9.74 4.93 -11.21
N THR A 131 9.20 6.16 -11.30
CA THR A 131 8.67 6.76 -12.53
C THR A 131 9.67 6.73 -13.70
N PRO A 132 10.97 7.09 -13.54
CA PRO A 132 11.91 7.03 -14.65
C PRO A 132 12.04 5.63 -15.29
N GLY A 133 12.09 4.59 -14.47
CA GLY A 133 12.14 3.21 -14.96
C GLY A 133 10.84 2.74 -15.60
N MET A 134 9.69 3.15 -15.07
CA MET A 134 8.38 2.88 -15.66
C MET A 134 8.22 3.57 -17.02
N ALA A 135 8.65 4.82 -17.12
CA ALA A 135 8.63 5.58 -18.39
C ALA A 135 9.55 4.94 -19.44
N GLU A 136 10.74 4.47 -19.05
CA GLU A 136 11.65 3.71 -19.90
C GLU A 136 11.01 2.41 -20.42
N ALA A 137 10.26 1.72 -19.55
CA ALA A 137 9.51 0.51 -19.93
C ALA A 137 8.27 0.81 -20.79
N GLY A 138 7.80 2.07 -20.86
CA GLY A 138 6.58 2.49 -21.55
C GLY A 138 5.30 2.06 -20.83
N GLU A 139 5.39 1.54 -19.60
CA GLU A 139 4.26 1.14 -18.78
C GLU A 139 4.61 1.14 -17.29
N GLY A 140 3.62 1.41 -16.45
CA GLY A 140 3.78 1.38 -15.00
C GLY A 140 2.45 1.31 -14.27
N ARG A 141 2.47 0.79 -13.05
CA ARG A 141 1.31 0.72 -12.15
C ARG A 141 1.72 1.19 -10.77
N ILE A 142 1.07 2.23 -10.29
CA ILE A 142 1.25 2.74 -8.94
C ILE A 142 -0.05 2.53 -8.18
N ILE A 143 0.03 1.86 -7.03
CA ILE A 143 -1.11 1.49 -6.20
C ILE A 143 -0.88 2.08 -4.81
N ASN A 144 -1.70 3.02 -4.41
CA ASN A 144 -1.64 3.63 -3.08
C ASN A 144 -2.64 2.94 -2.14
N ILE A 145 -2.22 2.58 -0.94
CA ILE A 145 -3.12 1.97 0.06
C ILE A 145 -3.79 3.08 0.87
N GLY A 146 -5.11 3.16 0.72
CA GLY A 146 -6.01 4.10 1.36
C GLY A 146 -6.77 3.51 2.54
N THR A 147 -7.89 4.13 2.87
CA THR A 147 -8.82 3.71 3.93
C THR A 147 -10.22 4.18 3.59
N ASN A 148 -11.24 3.44 4.00
CA ASN A 148 -12.63 3.88 3.90
C ASN A 148 -13.03 4.89 4.99
N LEU A 149 -12.14 5.18 5.94
CA LEU A 149 -12.44 6.09 7.07
C LEU A 149 -12.67 7.54 6.66
N PHE A 150 -12.18 7.98 5.50
CA PHE A 150 -12.50 9.33 5.03
C PHE A 150 -13.93 9.45 4.47
N GLN A 151 -14.58 8.32 4.16
CA GLN A 151 -15.99 8.25 3.77
C GLN A 151 -16.88 7.85 4.95
N ASN A 152 -16.40 6.93 5.83
CA ASN A 152 -17.13 6.44 7.00
C ASN A 152 -16.26 6.52 8.28
N PRO A 153 -16.15 7.69 8.91
CA PRO A 153 -15.22 7.95 10.04
C PRO A 153 -15.75 7.39 11.37
N VAL A 154 -15.73 6.06 11.53
CA VAL A 154 -16.26 5.37 12.73
C VAL A 154 -15.31 5.39 13.94
N VAL A 155 -14.08 5.84 13.77
CA VAL A 155 -13.05 5.92 14.83
C VAL A 155 -12.27 7.25 14.73
N PRO A 156 -11.75 7.81 15.85
CA PRO A 156 -11.11 9.12 15.88
C PRO A 156 -9.66 9.10 15.36
N TYR A 157 -9.43 8.55 14.19
CA TYR A 157 -8.11 8.52 13.54
C TYR A 157 -7.91 9.77 12.67
N HIS A 158 -8.00 10.96 13.30
CA HIS A 158 -8.03 12.26 12.60
C HIS A 158 -6.80 12.49 11.71
N ASP A 159 -5.61 12.27 12.25
CA ASP A 159 -4.33 12.45 11.57
C ASP A 159 -4.14 11.46 10.41
N TYR A 160 -4.39 10.18 10.68
CA TYR A 160 -4.32 9.11 9.69
C TYR A 160 -5.31 9.33 8.55
N THR A 161 -6.58 9.60 8.89
CA THR A 161 -7.65 9.79 7.90
C THR A 161 -7.37 11.01 7.02
N ALA A 162 -6.91 12.13 7.63
CA ALA A 162 -6.53 13.32 6.89
C ALA A 162 -5.35 13.05 5.92
N ALA A 163 -4.32 12.34 6.37
CA ALA A 163 -3.18 11.98 5.53
C ALA A 163 -3.59 11.04 4.37
N LYS A 164 -4.45 10.06 4.61
CA LYS A 164 -4.95 9.16 3.56
C LYS A 164 -5.87 9.88 2.56
N ALA A 165 -6.66 10.86 2.99
CA ALA A 165 -7.43 11.72 2.08
C ALA A 165 -6.50 12.60 1.20
N ALA A 166 -5.42 13.14 1.78
CA ALA A 166 -4.40 13.87 1.02
C ALA A 166 -3.69 12.95 0.00
N LEU A 167 -3.40 11.69 0.36
CA LEU A 167 -2.84 10.70 -0.57
C LEU A 167 -3.80 10.39 -1.73
N LEU A 168 -5.13 10.38 -1.50
CA LEU A 168 -6.11 10.25 -2.59
C LEU A 168 -6.05 11.42 -3.56
N ALA A 169 -5.92 12.66 -3.05
CA ALA A 169 -5.75 13.82 -3.91
C ALA A 169 -4.47 13.72 -4.75
N LEU A 170 -3.35 13.31 -4.13
CA LEU A 170 -2.07 13.07 -4.82
C LEU A 170 -2.20 11.94 -5.86
N THR A 171 -2.92 10.86 -5.57
CA THR A 171 -3.22 9.77 -6.52
C THR A 171 -3.84 10.33 -7.81
N ARG A 172 -4.83 11.22 -7.70
CA ARG A 172 -5.55 11.79 -8.85
C ARG A 172 -4.68 12.75 -9.68
N THR A 173 -3.89 13.60 -9.01
CA THR A 173 -3.00 14.52 -9.71
C THR A 173 -1.84 13.78 -10.38
N ALA A 174 -1.24 12.79 -9.71
CA ALA A 174 -0.20 11.94 -10.29
C ALA A 174 -0.73 11.10 -11.47
N ALA A 175 -1.95 10.59 -11.41
CA ALA A 175 -2.58 9.88 -12.53
C ALA A 175 -2.68 10.73 -13.79
N LYS A 176 -3.02 12.02 -13.64
CA LYS A 176 -3.08 12.97 -14.74
C LYS A 176 -1.70 13.29 -15.31
N ASP A 177 -0.71 13.45 -14.45
CA ASP A 177 0.66 13.83 -14.82
C ASP A 177 1.41 12.66 -15.51
N LEU A 178 1.26 11.45 -14.98
CA LEU A 178 2.00 10.27 -15.43
C LEU A 178 1.29 9.48 -16.55
N GLY A 179 0.00 9.70 -16.75
CA GLY A 179 -0.80 9.02 -17.78
C GLY A 179 -0.21 9.08 -19.19
N PRO A 180 0.32 10.22 -19.69
CA PRO A 180 0.98 10.29 -21.00
C PRO A 180 2.20 9.39 -21.15
N GLN A 181 2.78 8.90 -20.04
CA GLN A 181 3.93 7.99 -20.01
C GLN A 181 3.49 6.51 -19.93
N GLY A 182 2.20 6.20 -20.04
CA GLY A 182 1.67 4.84 -19.90
C GLY A 182 1.57 4.33 -18.46
N ILE A 183 1.65 5.22 -17.45
CA ILE A 183 1.64 4.88 -16.03
C ILE A 183 0.25 5.17 -15.46
N THR A 184 -0.38 4.16 -14.83
CA THR A 184 -1.60 4.35 -14.07
C THR A 184 -1.31 4.53 -12.59
N VAL A 185 -2.09 5.38 -11.92
CA VAL A 185 -1.99 5.62 -10.48
C VAL A 185 -3.37 5.49 -9.88
N ASN A 186 -3.58 4.51 -9.00
CA ASN A 186 -4.87 4.25 -8.37
C ASN A 186 -4.71 4.06 -6.85
N MET A 187 -5.80 4.10 -6.14
CA MET A 187 -5.88 3.83 -4.71
C MET A 187 -6.81 2.65 -4.44
N ILE A 188 -6.44 1.82 -3.46
CA ILE A 188 -7.32 0.81 -2.86
C ILE A 188 -7.56 1.22 -1.41
N SER A 189 -8.81 1.45 -1.06
CA SER A 189 -9.22 1.83 0.29
C SER A 189 -9.87 0.67 1.01
N GLY A 190 -9.22 0.19 2.08
CA GLY A 190 -9.75 -0.88 2.93
C GLY A 190 -10.55 -0.35 4.11
N GLY A 191 -11.44 -1.19 4.60
CA GLY A 191 -11.95 -1.13 5.95
C GLY A 191 -11.06 -1.88 6.93
N LEU A 192 -11.62 -2.30 8.07
CA LEU A 192 -10.95 -3.25 8.97
C LEU A 192 -10.71 -4.57 8.22
N LEU A 193 -9.49 -5.12 8.31
CA LEU A 193 -9.13 -6.41 7.72
C LEU A 193 -8.98 -7.48 8.80
N ARG A 194 -9.53 -8.67 8.57
CA ARG A 194 -9.43 -9.81 9.49
C ARG A 194 -8.47 -10.86 8.94
N THR A 195 -7.28 -11.08 9.48
CA THR A 195 -6.56 -10.39 10.55
C THR A 195 -5.18 -9.99 10.03
N THR A 196 -4.71 -8.84 10.42
CA THR A 196 -3.33 -8.37 10.17
C THR A 196 -2.66 -8.05 11.50
N ASP A 197 -1.34 -7.83 11.50
CA ASP A 197 -0.64 -7.31 12.69
C ASP A 197 -1.32 -6.04 13.25
N ALA A 198 -1.87 -5.20 12.37
CA ALA A 198 -2.53 -3.96 12.74
C ALA A 198 -3.88 -4.19 13.45
N SER A 199 -4.61 -5.24 13.07
CA SER A 199 -5.93 -5.58 13.63
C SER A 199 -5.89 -6.72 14.66
N ALA A 200 -4.71 -7.27 14.98
CA ALA A 200 -4.56 -8.42 15.88
C ALA A 200 -5.09 -8.19 17.30
N ALA A 201 -5.08 -6.94 17.78
CA ALA A 201 -5.62 -6.57 19.07
C ALA A 201 -7.12 -6.22 19.05
N THR A 202 -7.77 -6.27 17.89
CA THR A 202 -9.20 -5.95 17.74
C THR A 202 -10.04 -7.11 18.31
N PRO A 203 -10.97 -6.87 19.26
CA PRO A 203 -11.85 -7.90 19.78
C PRO A 203 -12.77 -8.50 18.70
N ASP A 204 -13.15 -9.75 18.84
CA ASP A 204 -14.05 -10.44 17.90
C ASP A 204 -15.41 -9.75 17.77
N GLU A 205 -15.92 -9.17 18.85
CA GLU A 205 -17.18 -8.43 18.87
C GLU A 205 -17.17 -7.21 17.92
N VAL A 206 -16.01 -6.59 17.74
CA VAL A 206 -15.84 -5.46 16.79
C VAL A 206 -15.91 -5.98 15.36
N PHE A 207 -15.29 -7.11 15.05
CA PHE A 207 -15.40 -7.75 13.75
C PHE A 207 -16.85 -8.15 13.44
N ASP A 208 -17.55 -8.74 14.42
CA ASP A 208 -18.94 -9.16 14.27
C ASP A 208 -19.89 -7.97 14.07
N PHE A 209 -19.65 -6.87 14.81
CA PHE A 209 -20.41 -5.63 14.64
C PHE A 209 -20.25 -5.04 13.23
N ILE A 210 -19.01 -4.98 12.71
CA ILE A 210 -18.75 -4.49 11.36
C ILE A 210 -19.35 -5.45 10.32
N ALA A 211 -19.19 -6.75 10.49
CA ALA A 211 -19.74 -7.76 9.60
C ALA A 211 -21.27 -7.65 9.48
N ALA A 212 -21.97 -7.39 10.59
CA ALA A 212 -23.42 -7.21 10.60
C ALA A 212 -23.89 -5.99 9.79
N GLY A 213 -23.04 -4.95 9.66
CA GLY A 213 -23.31 -3.75 8.85
C GLY A 213 -22.84 -3.87 7.40
N THR A 214 -22.16 -4.96 7.04
CA THR A 214 -21.53 -5.12 5.73
C THR A 214 -22.43 -5.98 4.81
N PRO A 215 -22.72 -5.55 3.58
CA PRO A 215 -23.54 -6.32 2.63
C PRO A 215 -23.08 -7.76 2.40
N LEU A 216 -21.77 -8.02 2.39
CA LEU A 216 -21.25 -9.40 2.28
C LEU A 216 -21.35 -10.20 3.59
N GLY A 217 -21.86 -9.63 4.68
CA GLY A 217 -22.04 -10.28 5.97
C GLY A 217 -20.74 -10.70 6.67
N ARG A 218 -19.61 -10.14 6.28
CA ARG A 218 -18.29 -10.47 6.82
C ARG A 218 -17.30 -9.32 6.61
N VAL A 219 -16.26 -9.30 7.43
CA VAL A 219 -15.12 -8.41 7.27
C VAL A 219 -14.18 -8.95 6.17
N THR A 220 -13.65 -8.08 5.36
CA THR A 220 -12.70 -8.40 4.28
C THR A 220 -11.39 -8.95 4.83
N THR A 221 -10.80 -9.92 4.13
CA THR A 221 -9.50 -10.48 4.48
C THR A 221 -8.34 -9.76 3.76
N PRO A 222 -7.10 -9.88 4.25
CA PRO A 222 -5.93 -9.35 3.56
C PRO A 222 -5.73 -9.95 2.16
N GLU A 223 -6.09 -11.22 1.95
CA GLU A 223 -6.01 -11.90 0.66
C GLU A 223 -6.97 -11.27 -0.35
N GLU A 224 -8.23 -11.06 0.02
CA GLU A 224 -9.22 -10.39 -0.84
C GLU A 224 -8.82 -8.96 -1.20
N PHE A 225 -8.15 -8.29 -0.26
CA PHE A 225 -7.58 -6.98 -0.54
C PHE A 225 -6.42 -7.06 -1.54
N ALA A 226 -5.55 -8.06 -1.40
CA ALA A 226 -4.42 -8.30 -2.30
C ALA A 226 -4.89 -8.65 -3.72
N ASP A 227 -5.99 -9.38 -3.89
CA ASP A 227 -6.60 -9.67 -5.21
C ASP A 227 -6.92 -8.38 -5.98
N THR A 228 -7.37 -7.34 -5.27
CA THR A 228 -7.60 -6.03 -5.89
C THR A 228 -6.30 -5.34 -6.31
N ALA A 229 -5.21 -5.54 -5.58
CA ALA A 229 -3.91 -5.03 -5.99
C ALA A 229 -3.39 -5.75 -7.26
N LEU A 230 -3.61 -7.07 -7.35
CA LEU A 230 -3.32 -7.85 -8.58
C LEU A 230 -4.14 -7.32 -9.78
N PHE A 231 -5.44 -7.02 -9.58
CA PHE A 231 -6.26 -6.41 -10.62
C PHE A 231 -5.65 -5.09 -11.12
N PHE A 232 -5.31 -4.15 -10.22
CA PHE A 232 -4.71 -2.88 -10.61
C PHE A 232 -3.31 -3.00 -11.22
N ALA A 233 -2.56 -4.05 -10.91
CA ALA A 233 -1.25 -4.33 -11.50
C ALA A 233 -1.35 -4.96 -12.90
N SER A 234 -2.48 -5.55 -13.26
CA SER A 234 -2.68 -6.33 -14.48
C SER A 234 -3.18 -5.49 -15.67
N ASP A 235 -3.24 -6.10 -16.84
CA ASP A 235 -3.85 -5.51 -18.04
C ASP A 235 -5.37 -5.35 -17.96
N TRP A 236 -6.02 -6.01 -17.03
CA TRP A 236 -7.45 -5.84 -16.81
C TRP A 236 -7.82 -4.42 -16.37
N SER A 237 -6.89 -3.71 -15.73
CA SER A 237 -7.06 -2.33 -15.28
C SER A 237 -6.39 -1.28 -16.18
N ARG A 238 -5.89 -1.63 -17.38
CA ARG A 238 -5.13 -0.71 -18.26
C ARG A 238 -5.86 0.58 -18.62
N GLY A 239 -7.18 0.58 -18.55
CA GLY A 239 -8.03 1.75 -18.77
C GLY A 239 -8.44 2.47 -17.49
N VAL A 240 -7.90 2.09 -16.33
CA VAL A 240 -8.29 2.62 -15.01
C VAL A 240 -7.14 3.40 -14.42
N THR A 241 -7.33 4.71 -14.20
CA THR A 241 -6.36 5.57 -13.51
C THR A 241 -7.06 6.69 -12.74
N GLY A 242 -6.47 7.15 -11.65
CA GLY A 242 -7.01 8.19 -10.78
C GLY A 242 -8.20 7.74 -9.92
N GLN A 243 -8.45 6.43 -9.84
CA GLN A 243 -9.61 5.88 -9.12
C GLN A 243 -9.24 5.50 -7.69
N ASN A 244 -10.25 5.53 -6.83
CA ASN A 244 -10.25 4.93 -5.52
C ASN A 244 -11.26 3.78 -5.51
N LEU A 245 -10.78 2.56 -5.32
CA LEU A 245 -11.66 1.41 -5.17
C LEU A 245 -11.74 1.01 -3.70
N VAL A 246 -12.95 1.04 -3.15
CA VAL A 246 -13.19 0.61 -1.77
C VAL A 246 -13.37 -0.90 -1.73
N VAL A 247 -12.60 -1.56 -0.83
CA VAL A 247 -12.60 -3.01 -0.62
C VAL A 247 -12.89 -3.29 0.85
N ASP A 248 -14.17 -3.30 1.20
CA ASP A 248 -14.65 -3.44 2.57
C ASP A 248 -15.94 -4.25 2.69
N GLY A 249 -16.24 -5.06 1.65
CA GLY A 249 -17.45 -5.88 1.60
C GLY A 249 -18.73 -5.10 1.33
N GLY A 250 -18.61 -3.85 0.88
CA GLY A 250 -19.73 -2.95 0.57
C GLY A 250 -20.22 -2.14 1.77
N LEU A 251 -19.43 -2.05 2.85
CA LEU A 251 -19.74 -1.21 4.01
C LEU A 251 -19.86 0.27 3.60
N VAL A 252 -18.98 0.70 2.69
CA VAL A 252 -19.04 2.02 2.04
C VAL A 252 -19.33 1.84 0.56
N MET A 253 -20.32 2.58 0.06
CA MET A 253 -20.69 2.65 -1.35
C MET A 253 -20.64 4.11 -1.80
N ASP A 254 -19.81 4.41 -2.81
CA ASP A 254 -19.67 5.74 -3.43
C ASP A 254 -20.64 5.91 -4.60
#